data_c647bb2c688472f5f2c176c4e536285e
#
_entry.id   c647bb2c688472f5f2c176c4e536285e
#
_cell.length_a   1.000
_cell.length_b   1.000
_cell.length_c   1.000
_cell.angle_alpha   90.00
_cell.angle_beta   90.00
_cell.angle_gamma   90.00
#
_symmetry.space_group_name_H-M   'P 1'
#
loop_
_entity.id
_entity.type
_entity.pdbx_description
1 polymer ?
#
loop_
_entity_poly.entity_id
_entity_poly.type
_entity_poly.pdbx_seq_one_letter_code
_entity_poly.pdbx_strand_id
1 'polypeptide(L)'
;MRISVKKIVVLCGGDGAEREVSLNSGAAVLSALRDAGFEAESVDLKSLEGVPALRGAFDLAFVAMHGDWGEDGRLQAALGEIGMPYTGSGPEACALAMHKGRSLERFAKAGLTIPRGRLLASGEAASYAAAARVLGANLVVKPCAGGSTVGVTLLRGEGAGEDAFLEAAACARRYGPEVLVEEYIAGRELTAAEIRQKVREKHHI
;
A
#
# COMPACT_ATOMS: atom_id res chain seq x y z
N MET A 1 0.92 -12.43 -28.23
CA MET A 1 1.88 -11.44 -28.77
C MET A 1 3.10 -11.42 -27.85
N ARG A 2 4.28 -11.82 -28.32
CA ARG A 2 5.52 -11.68 -27.53
C ARG A 2 5.99 -10.25 -27.68
N ILE A 3 5.92 -9.46 -26.62
CA ILE A 3 6.51 -8.12 -26.60
C ILE A 3 8.04 -8.33 -26.52
N SER A 4 8.77 -7.87 -27.54
CA SER A 4 10.23 -7.84 -27.47
C SER A 4 10.63 -6.62 -26.66
N VAL A 5 10.81 -6.79 -25.35
CA VAL A 5 11.29 -5.73 -24.45
C VAL A 5 12.78 -5.56 -24.68
N LYS A 6 13.19 -4.40 -25.13
CA LYS A 6 14.61 -4.03 -25.33
C LYS A 6 15.07 -3.01 -24.32
N LYS A 7 14.28 -1.96 -24.12
CA LYS A 7 14.63 -0.83 -23.27
C LYS A 7 13.62 -0.66 -22.14
N ILE A 8 14.11 -0.76 -20.90
CA ILE A 8 13.28 -0.70 -19.68
C ILE A 8 13.57 0.61 -18.95
N VAL A 9 12.51 1.31 -18.53
CA VAL A 9 12.63 2.39 -17.55
C VAL A 9 12.32 1.87 -16.16
N VAL A 10 13.17 2.15 -15.19
CA VAL A 10 12.89 1.94 -13.76
C VAL A 10 12.38 3.25 -13.19
N LEU A 11 11.10 3.28 -12.84
CA LEU A 11 10.46 4.45 -12.24
C LEU A 11 10.65 4.39 -10.73
N CYS A 12 11.27 5.41 -10.15
CA CYS A 12 11.53 5.53 -8.72
C CYS A 12 11.40 6.99 -8.28
N GLY A 13 11.54 7.27 -6.99
CA GLY A 13 11.47 8.62 -6.44
C GLY A 13 10.12 8.91 -5.78
N GLY A 14 9.35 9.82 -6.36
CA GLY A 14 8.13 10.37 -5.74
C GLY A 14 8.42 11.62 -4.92
N ASP A 15 7.39 12.17 -4.29
CA ASP A 15 7.42 13.36 -3.42
C ASP A 15 7.01 13.06 -1.97
N GLY A 16 6.64 11.80 -1.68
CA GLY A 16 6.17 11.36 -0.38
C GLY A 16 7.29 10.95 0.60
N ALA A 17 6.88 10.52 1.79
CA ALA A 17 7.78 10.09 2.85
C ALA A 17 8.63 8.85 2.51
N GLU A 18 8.20 8.04 1.53
CA GLU A 18 8.87 6.81 1.11
C GLU A 18 9.83 7.02 -0.08
N ARG A 19 10.11 8.28 -0.45
CA ARG A 19 10.98 8.64 -1.58
C ARG A 19 12.36 7.96 -1.53
N GLU A 20 13.05 8.03 -0.40
CA GLU A 20 14.38 7.42 -0.25
C GLU A 20 14.34 5.89 -0.41
N VAL A 21 13.29 5.25 0.10
CA VAL A 21 13.07 3.81 -0.08
C VAL A 21 12.88 3.48 -1.55
N SER A 22 12.11 4.31 -2.26
CA SER A 22 11.87 4.17 -3.70
C SER A 22 13.15 4.33 -4.53
N LEU A 23 13.97 5.32 -4.22
CA LEU A 23 15.26 5.53 -4.90
C LEU A 23 16.21 4.34 -4.68
N ASN A 24 16.30 3.83 -3.47
CA ASN A 24 17.12 2.66 -3.14
C ASN A 24 16.63 1.39 -3.87
N SER A 25 15.31 1.17 -3.87
CA SER A 25 14.69 0.06 -4.61
C SER A 25 14.95 0.18 -6.11
N GLY A 26 14.80 1.39 -6.66
CA GLY A 26 15.07 1.67 -8.06
C GLY A 26 16.52 1.40 -8.46
N ALA A 27 17.48 1.79 -7.62
CA ALA A 27 18.90 1.53 -7.86
C ALA A 27 19.22 0.02 -7.88
N ALA A 28 18.65 -0.74 -6.92
CA ALA A 28 18.83 -2.19 -6.87
C ALA A 28 18.22 -2.90 -8.08
N VAL A 29 17.01 -2.51 -8.49
CA VAL A 29 16.34 -3.05 -9.68
C VAL A 29 17.11 -2.71 -10.95
N LEU A 30 17.59 -1.46 -11.09
CA LEU A 30 18.38 -1.05 -12.25
C LEU A 30 19.64 -1.90 -12.40
N SER A 31 20.39 -2.13 -11.30
CA SER A 31 21.56 -3.00 -11.32
C SER A 31 21.19 -4.41 -11.76
N ALA A 32 20.19 -5.01 -11.16
CA ALA A 32 19.75 -6.37 -11.49
C ALA A 32 19.30 -6.54 -12.95
N LEU A 33 18.61 -5.54 -13.52
CA LEU A 33 18.19 -5.57 -14.92
C LEU A 33 19.39 -5.49 -15.87
N ARG A 34 20.38 -4.65 -15.56
CA ARG A 34 21.61 -4.54 -16.35
C ARG A 34 22.45 -5.81 -16.29
N ASP A 35 22.58 -6.41 -15.09
CA ASP A 35 23.28 -7.68 -14.90
C ASP A 35 22.59 -8.84 -15.65
N ALA A 36 21.27 -8.76 -15.81
CA ALA A 36 20.49 -9.68 -16.61
C ALA A 36 20.54 -9.42 -18.14
N GLY A 37 21.28 -8.38 -18.57
CA GLY A 37 21.49 -8.06 -19.97
C GLY A 37 20.42 -7.17 -20.62
N PHE A 38 19.55 -6.55 -19.84
CA PHE A 38 18.58 -5.58 -20.35
C PHE A 38 19.20 -4.17 -20.50
N GLU A 39 18.79 -3.45 -21.54
CA GLU A 39 19.01 -2.02 -21.60
C GLU A 39 18.06 -1.33 -20.63
N ALA A 40 18.58 -0.76 -19.55
CA ALA A 40 17.77 -0.18 -18.50
C ALA A 40 18.29 1.18 -18.04
N GLU A 41 17.36 2.11 -17.81
CA GLU A 41 17.60 3.44 -17.28
C GLU A 41 16.69 3.71 -16.10
N SER A 42 17.11 4.51 -15.11
CA SER A 42 16.24 4.96 -14.02
C SER A 42 15.75 6.38 -14.28
N VAL A 43 14.50 6.63 -13.92
CA VAL A 43 13.90 7.97 -13.93
C VAL A 43 13.40 8.27 -12.53
N ASP A 44 13.98 9.32 -11.91
CA ASP A 44 13.48 9.91 -10.68
C ASP A 44 12.21 10.72 -11.01
N LEU A 45 11.06 10.04 -10.90
CA LEU A 45 9.77 10.62 -11.22
C LEU A 45 9.23 11.40 -10.01
N LYS A 46 9.13 12.72 -10.14
CA LYS A 46 8.70 13.60 -9.04
C LYS A 46 7.22 13.92 -9.04
N SER A 47 6.56 13.74 -10.18
CA SER A 47 5.12 13.90 -10.33
C SER A 47 4.63 13.13 -11.55
N LEU A 48 3.31 12.95 -11.67
CA LEU A 48 2.68 12.31 -12.83
C LEU A 48 2.87 13.10 -14.13
N GLU A 49 3.19 14.38 -14.05
CA GLU A 49 3.46 15.23 -15.22
C GLU A 49 4.67 14.76 -16.04
N GLY A 50 5.57 14.01 -15.42
CA GLY A 50 6.73 13.42 -16.11
C GLY A 50 6.40 12.18 -16.96
N VAL A 51 5.24 11.55 -16.75
CA VAL A 51 4.86 10.30 -17.42
C VAL A 51 4.73 10.42 -18.94
N PRO A 52 4.13 11.49 -19.52
CA PRO A 52 4.03 11.63 -20.98
C PRO A 52 5.36 11.61 -21.72
N ALA A 53 6.44 12.06 -21.09
CA ALA A 53 7.78 12.08 -21.70
C ALA A 53 8.38 10.66 -21.92
N LEU A 54 7.82 9.65 -21.27
CA LEU A 54 8.26 8.25 -21.40
C LEU A 54 7.75 7.59 -22.68
N ARG A 55 6.72 8.16 -23.32
CA ARG A 55 6.10 7.59 -24.51
C ARG A 55 7.10 7.43 -25.65
N GLY A 56 7.24 6.19 -26.15
CA GLY A 56 8.13 5.87 -27.27
C GLY A 56 9.63 5.85 -26.94
N ALA A 57 10.01 6.24 -25.73
CA ALA A 57 11.41 6.19 -25.28
C ALA A 57 11.79 4.83 -24.67
N PHE A 58 10.78 4.07 -24.19
CA PHE A 58 10.94 2.80 -23.51
C PHE A 58 9.86 1.81 -23.93
N ASP A 59 10.16 0.51 -23.81
CA ASP A 59 9.22 -0.57 -24.13
C ASP A 59 8.40 -1.03 -22.91
N LEU A 60 8.94 -0.82 -21.69
CA LEU A 60 8.36 -1.28 -20.44
C LEU A 60 8.80 -0.39 -19.28
N ALA A 61 7.88 -0.10 -18.37
CA ALA A 61 8.18 0.54 -17.10
C ALA A 61 8.25 -0.50 -15.96
N PHE A 62 9.39 -0.58 -15.29
CA PHE A 62 9.48 -1.26 -14.00
C PHE A 62 9.14 -0.25 -12.90
N VAL A 63 8.03 -0.47 -12.20
CA VAL A 63 7.56 0.43 -11.15
C VAL A 63 8.23 0.05 -9.83
N ALA A 64 9.16 0.88 -9.37
CA ALA A 64 9.84 0.81 -8.08
C ALA A 64 9.44 1.98 -7.17
N MET A 65 8.27 2.57 -7.43
CA MET A 65 7.66 3.62 -6.61
C MET A 65 7.10 3.02 -5.33
N HIS A 66 7.15 3.77 -4.24
CA HIS A 66 6.54 3.42 -2.95
C HIS A 66 5.65 4.55 -2.45
N GLY A 67 4.54 4.16 -1.83
CA GLY A 67 3.56 5.07 -1.25
C GLY A 67 2.77 5.90 -2.26
N ASP A 68 1.83 6.68 -1.74
CA ASP A 68 1.02 7.68 -2.46
C ASP A 68 0.62 7.28 -3.90
N TRP A 69 0.77 8.21 -4.83
CA TRP A 69 0.39 8.04 -6.24
C TRP A 69 1.19 6.96 -7.00
N GLY A 70 2.30 6.46 -6.42
CA GLY A 70 3.06 5.34 -6.98
C GLY A 70 2.35 3.99 -6.80
N GLU A 71 1.54 3.84 -5.74
CA GLU A 71 0.89 2.58 -5.37
C GLU A 71 -0.64 2.63 -5.41
N ASP A 72 -1.28 3.81 -5.48
CA ASP A 72 -2.73 3.97 -5.39
C ASP A 72 -3.48 3.86 -6.73
N GLY A 73 -2.77 3.55 -7.81
CA GLY A 73 -3.34 3.38 -9.14
C GLY A 73 -3.21 4.59 -10.07
N ARG A 74 -2.87 5.77 -9.55
CA ARG A 74 -2.70 6.98 -10.37
C ARG A 74 -1.56 6.86 -11.37
N LEU A 75 -0.40 6.36 -10.95
CA LEU A 75 0.73 6.11 -11.86
C LEU A 75 0.37 5.06 -12.90
N GLN A 76 -0.27 3.98 -12.48
CA GLN A 76 -0.69 2.90 -13.36
C GLN A 76 -1.69 3.36 -14.42
N ALA A 77 -2.62 4.25 -14.04
CA ALA A 77 -3.54 4.88 -14.99
C ALA A 77 -2.81 5.77 -16.00
N ALA A 78 -1.89 6.63 -15.54
CA ALA A 78 -1.10 7.51 -16.40
C ALA A 78 -0.20 6.72 -17.38
N LEU A 79 0.40 5.61 -16.95
CA LEU A 79 1.15 4.71 -17.83
C LEU A 79 0.23 4.05 -18.86
N GLY A 80 -0.98 3.66 -18.46
CA GLY A 80 -2.00 3.12 -19.36
C GLY A 80 -2.44 4.12 -20.44
N GLU A 81 -2.61 5.41 -20.11
CA GLU A 81 -2.96 6.48 -21.05
C GLU A 81 -1.92 6.67 -22.15
N ILE A 82 -0.65 6.47 -21.85
CA ILE A 82 0.42 6.53 -22.83
C ILE A 82 0.68 5.18 -23.54
N GLY A 83 -0.08 4.13 -23.18
CA GLY A 83 0.10 2.78 -23.75
C GLY A 83 1.39 2.08 -23.30
N MET A 84 1.99 2.50 -22.17
CA MET A 84 3.22 1.94 -21.62
C MET A 84 2.93 0.67 -20.82
N PRO A 85 3.43 -0.51 -21.22
CA PRO A 85 3.41 -1.70 -20.38
C PRO A 85 4.20 -1.45 -19.08
N TYR A 86 3.72 -2.00 -17.96
CA TYR A 86 4.39 -1.82 -16.66
C TYR A 86 4.28 -3.08 -15.79
N THR A 87 5.15 -3.15 -14.79
CA THR A 87 5.12 -4.22 -13.77
C THR A 87 4.12 -3.91 -12.68
N GLY A 88 3.41 -4.94 -12.19
CA GLY A 88 2.47 -4.81 -11.08
C GLY A 88 1.01 -4.91 -11.49
N SER A 89 0.14 -4.50 -10.59
CA SER A 89 -1.32 -4.57 -10.75
C SER A 89 -1.86 -3.38 -11.53
N GLY A 90 -3.06 -3.52 -12.10
CA GLY A 90 -3.74 -2.43 -12.78
C GLY A 90 -4.28 -1.35 -11.82
N PRO A 91 -4.68 -0.17 -12.33
CA PRO A 91 -5.03 0.99 -11.51
C PRO A 91 -6.17 0.73 -10.54
N GLU A 92 -7.21 0.02 -10.95
CA GLU A 92 -8.35 -0.30 -10.08
C GLU A 92 -7.95 -1.23 -8.92
N ALA A 93 -7.08 -2.21 -9.19
CA ALA A 93 -6.59 -3.13 -8.16
C ALA A 93 -5.68 -2.41 -7.16
N CYS A 94 -4.82 -1.51 -7.62
CA CYS A 94 -3.98 -0.67 -6.79
C CYS A 94 -4.83 0.26 -5.89
N ALA A 95 -5.80 0.95 -6.46
CA ALA A 95 -6.71 1.82 -5.71
C ALA A 95 -7.54 1.04 -4.66
N LEU A 96 -7.99 -0.17 -5.00
CA LEU A 96 -8.68 -1.05 -4.07
C LEU A 96 -7.76 -1.48 -2.93
N ALA A 97 -6.55 -1.95 -3.25
CA ALA A 97 -5.58 -2.44 -2.27
C ALA A 97 -5.11 -1.35 -1.30
N MET A 98 -4.94 -0.12 -1.80
CA MET A 98 -4.54 1.03 -0.98
C MET A 98 -5.61 1.42 0.05
N HIS A 99 -6.90 1.15 -0.22
CA HIS A 99 -8.01 1.49 0.66
C HIS A 99 -8.39 0.30 1.56
N LYS A 100 -7.91 0.28 2.80
CA LYS A 100 -8.08 -0.83 3.75
C LYS A 100 -9.54 -1.27 3.95
N GLY A 101 -10.47 -0.33 4.07
CA GLY A 101 -11.89 -0.63 4.23
C GLY A 101 -12.46 -1.41 3.04
N ARG A 102 -12.19 -0.95 1.81
CA ARG A 102 -12.64 -1.64 0.58
C ARG A 102 -11.96 -2.99 0.40
N SER A 103 -10.68 -3.11 0.77
CA SER A 103 -9.96 -4.39 0.76
C SER A 103 -10.60 -5.39 1.70
N LEU A 104 -10.93 -4.99 2.94
CA LEU A 104 -11.61 -5.84 3.90
C LEU A 104 -12.99 -6.28 3.41
N GLU A 105 -13.78 -5.39 2.83
CA GLU A 105 -15.06 -5.74 2.22
C GLU A 105 -14.89 -6.79 1.11
N ARG A 106 -13.87 -6.63 0.27
CA ARG A 106 -13.57 -7.58 -0.80
C ARG A 106 -13.16 -8.94 -0.27
N PHE A 107 -12.32 -8.97 0.78
CA PHE A 107 -11.90 -10.20 1.45
C PHE A 107 -13.08 -10.91 2.13
N ALA A 108 -13.94 -10.17 2.83
CA ALA A 108 -15.14 -10.72 3.44
C ALA A 108 -16.08 -11.36 2.40
N LYS A 109 -16.33 -10.67 1.28
CA LYS A 109 -17.11 -11.20 0.15
C LYS A 109 -16.50 -12.45 -0.48
N ALA A 110 -15.18 -12.61 -0.38
CA ALA A 110 -14.47 -13.81 -0.82
C ALA A 110 -14.44 -14.94 0.24
N GLY A 111 -15.11 -14.76 1.38
CA GLY A 111 -15.18 -15.74 2.46
C GLY A 111 -13.91 -15.81 3.32
N LEU A 112 -13.01 -14.83 3.24
CA LEU A 112 -11.83 -14.77 4.08
C LEU A 112 -12.16 -14.23 5.46
N THR A 113 -11.52 -14.77 6.49
CA THR A 113 -11.60 -14.23 7.85
C THR A 113 -10.85 -12.90 7.91
N ILE A 114 -11.52 -11.87 8.37
CA ILE A 114 -10.97 -10.53 8.55
C ILE A 114 -11.18 -10.08 10.00
N PRO A 115 -10.39 -9.12 10.50
CA PRO A 115 -10.66 -8.43 11.75
C PRO A 115 -12.05 -7.78 11.71
N ARG A 116 -12.78 -7.83 12.83
CA ARG A 116 -13.97 -7.00 12.97
C ARG A 116 -13.53 -5.55 12.99
N GLY A 117 -14.21 -4.70 12.25
CA GLY A 117 -13.84 -3.31 12.13
C GLY A 117 -15.00 -2.40 11.79
N ARG A 118 -14.76 -1.10 11.97
CA ARG A 118 -15.67 -0.03 11.62
C ARG A 118 -14.90 1.08 10.92
N LEU A 119 -15.41 1.53 9.81
CA LEU A 119 -14.95 2.73 9.13
C LEU A 119 -15.65 3.94 9.74
N LEU A 120 -14.88 4.91 10.22
CA LEU A 120 -15.36 6.23 10.58
C LEU A 120 -15.22 7.14 9.36
N ALA A 121 -16.33 7.61 8.83
CA ALA A 121 -16.37 8.50 7.68
C ALA A 121 -15.75 9.87 8.01
N SER A 122 -15.47 10.64 6.96
CA SER A 122 -15.02 12.02 7.12
C SER A 122 -16.02 12.84 7.94
N GLY A 123 -15.53 13.51 9.00
CA GLY A 123 -16.37 14.33 9.89
C GLY A 123 -17.22 13.53 10.89
N GLU A 124 -17.24 12.20 10.84
CA GLU A 124 -17.94 11.38 11.81
C GLU A 124 -17.27 11.51 13.19
N ALA A 125 -18.10 11.70 14.24
CA ALA A 125 -17.61 11.76 15.61
C ALA A 125 -17.08 10.38 16.04
N ALA A 126 -15.85 10.37 16.55
CA ALA A 126 -15.23 9.18 17.11
C ALA A 126 -15.68 9.00 18.56
N SER A 127 -15.97 7.74 18.97
CA SER A 127 -16.26 7.40 20.36
C SER A 127 -15.70 6.03 20.70
N TYR A 128 -14.83 6.01 21.70
CA TYR A 128 -14.26 4.77 22.23
C TYR A 128 -15.33 3.84 22.77
N ALA A 129 -16.26 4.38 23.58
CA ALA A 129 -17.32 3.58 24.17
C ALA A 129 -18.20 2.88 23.12
N ALA A 130 -18.51 3.55 22.01
CA ALA A 130 -19.26 2.97 20.90
C ALA A 130 -18.44 1.89 20.16
N ALA A 131 -17.16 2.13 19.91
CA ALA A 131 -16.27 1.17 19.27
C ALA A 131 -16.00 -0.05 20.16
N ALA A 132 -15.67 0.15 21.44
CA ALA A 132 -15.34 -0.90 22.38
C ALA A 132 -16.51 -1.86 22.65
N ARG A 133 -17.74 -1.34 22.63
CA ARG A 133 -18.95 -2.18 22.79
C ARG A 133 -19.09 -3.24 21.69
N VAL A 134 -18.61 -2.94 20.47
CA VAL A 134 -18.74 -3.83 19.31
C VAL A 134 -17.47 -4.64 19.06
N LEU A 135 -16.31 -4.00 19.22
CA LEU A 135 -15.02 -4.55 18.81
C LEU A 135 -14.18 -5.07 20.00
N GLY A 136 -14.59 -4.77 21.25
CA GLY A 136 -13.80 -5.06 22.45
C GLY A 136 -12.95 -3.88 22.87
N ALA A 137 -12.40 -3.93 24.08
CA ALA A 137 -11.66 -2.83 24.69
C ALA A 137 -10.31 -2.54 24.04
N ASN A 138 -9.70 -3.53 23.41
CA ASN A 138 -8.41 -3.36 22.72
C ASN A 138 -8.66 -3.10 21.24
N LEU A 139 -8.19 -1.96 20.75
CA LEU A 139 -8.49 -1.46 19.41
C LEU A 139 -7.21 -1.12 18.63
N VAL A 140 -7.29 -1.20 17.32
CA VAL A 140 -6.33 -0.64 16.36
C VAL A 140 -7.03 0.51 15.64
N VAL A 141 -6.47 1.70 15.72
CA VAL A 141 -6.96 2.90 15.03
C VAL A 141 -5.95 3.29 13.97
N LYS A 142 -6.36 3.41 12.71
CA LYS A 142 -5.43 3.64 11.60
C LYS A 142 -6.08 4.41 10.45
N PRO A 143 -5.30 5.12 9.62
CA PRO A 143 -5.80 5.70 8.38
C PRO A 143 -6.37 4.61 7.47
N CYS A 144 -7.45 4.91 6.76
CA CYS A 144 -8.04 3.96 5.80
C CYS A 144 -7.15 3.74 4.58
N ALA A 145 -6.45 4.79 4.12
CA ALA A 145 -5.44 4.73 3.06
C ALA A 145 -4.02 4.86 3.61
N GLY A 146 -3.02 4.53 2.79
CA GLY A 146 -1.60 4.61 3.15
C GLY A 146 -1.01 3.30 3.65
N GLY A 147 0.31 3.29 3.87
CA GLY A 147 1.12 2.12 4.22
C GLY A 147 2.06 2.37 5.41
N SER A 148 3.02 1.47 5.60
CA SER A 148 4.19 1.62 6.50
C SER A 148 3.88 1.96 7.96
N THR A 149 2.72 1.53 8.48
CA THR A 149 2.27 1.80 9.87
C THR A 149 2.09 3.28 10.24
N VAL A 150 2.15 4.18 9.26
CA VAL A 150 1.99 5.62 9.48
C VAL A 150 0.57 5.91 10.00
N GLY A 151 0.47 6.66 11.10
CA GLY A 151 -0.81 7.01 11.71
C GLY A 151 -1.55 5.87 12.41
N VAL A 152 -0.91 4.71 12.61
CA VAL A 152 -1.48 3.56 13.32
C VAL A 152 -1.27 3.72 14.83
N THR A 153 -2.33 3.56 15.61
CA THR A 153 -2.30 3.57 17.07
C THR A 153 -2.92 2.30 17.64
N LEU A 154 -2.23 1.67 18.58
CA LEU A 154 -2.75 0.52 19.33
C LEU A 154 -3.24 0.99 20.69
N LEU A 155 -4.52 0.81 20.97
CA LEU A 155 -5.15 1.12 22.25
C LEU A 155 -5.34 -0.19 23.01
N ARG A 156 -4.63 -0.37 24.14
CA ARG A 156 -4.67 -1.60 24.92
C ARG A 156 -4.55 -1.34 26.42
N GLY A 157 -5.23 -2.18 27.21
CA GLY A 157 -5.15 -2.15 28.66
C GLY A 157 -5.62 -0.82 29.27
N GLU A 158 -4.95 -0.36 30.32
CA GLU A 158 -5.27 0.89 31.03
C GLU A 158 -5.08 2.15 30.18
N GLY A 159 -4.29 2.08 29.11
CA GLY A 159 -4.10 3.18 28.17
C GLY A 159 -5.23 3.32 27.13
N ALA A 160 -6.21 2.42 27.15
CA ALA A 160 -7.38 2.50 26.26
C ALA A 160 -8.51 3.30 26.95
N GLY A 161 -8.96 4.35 26.29
CA GLY A 161 -10.02 5.24 26.80
C GLY A 161 -10.44 6.27 25.79
N GLU A 162 -11.42 7.11 26.14
CA GLU A 162 -11.99 8.09 25.21
C GLU A 162 -10.95 9.08 24.70
N ASP A 163 -10.15 9.68 25.60
CA ASP A 163 -9.14 10.69 25.22
C ASP A 163 -8.09 10.10 24.28
N ALA A 164 -7.53 8.93 24.62
CA ALA A 164 -6.55 8.24 23.78
C ALA A 164 -7.14 7.84 22.43
N PHE A 165 -8.41 7.48 22.38
CA PHE A 165 -9.10 7.15 21.14
C PHE A 165 -9.31 8.37 20.25
N LEU A 166 -9.68 9.50 20.84
CA LEU A 166 -9.83 10.76 20.10
C LEU A 166 -8.49 11.24 19.53
N GLU A 167 -7.42 11.13 20.31
CA GLU A 167 -6.06 11.44 19.84
C GLU A 167 -5.62 10.52 18.71
N ALA A 168 -5.87 9.21 18.82
CA ALA A 168 -5.58 8.23 17.80
C ALA A 168 -6.34 8.50 16.50
N ALA A 169 -7.64 8.81 16.60
CA ALA A 169 -8.46 9.17 15.45
C ALA A 169 -7.99 10.47 14.78
N ALA A 170 -7.64 11.49 15.59
CA ALA A 170 -7.07 12.72 15.08
C ALA A 170 -5.71 12.51 14.40
N CYS A 171 -4.87 11.63 14.95
CA CYS A 171 -3.60 11.24 14.34
C CYS A 171 -3.83 10.56 12.98
N ALA A 172 -4.71 9.57 12.91
CA ALA A 172 -5.04 8.87 11.68
C ALA A 172 -5.61 9.81 10.60
N ARG A 173 -6.45 10.78 10.99
CA ARG A 173 -7.04 11.77 10.08
C ARG A 173 -6.05 12.73 9.43
N ARG A 174 -4.82 12.84 9.94
CA ARG A 174 -3.76 13.61 9.26
C ARG A 174 -3.31 12.96 7.95
N TYR A 175 -3.58 11.67 7.78
CA TYR A 175 -3.18 10.87 6.62
C TYR A 175 -4.36 10.49 5.72
N GLY A 176 -5.56 11.00 6.01
CA GLY A 176 -6.74 10.80 5.19
C GLY A 176 -8.02 11.04 5.98
N PRO A 177 -9.13 11.34 5.29
CA PRO A 177 -10.38 11.72 5.95
C PRO A 177 -11.08 10.58 6.69
N GLU A 178 -10.83 9.34 6.27
CA GLU A 178 -11.46 8.15 6.80
C GLU A 178 -10.52 7.39 7.75
N VAL A 179 -11.07 6.93 8.86
CA VAL A 179 -10.33 6.19 9.89
C VAL A 179 -10.92 4.79 10.01
N LEU A 180 -10.07 3.78 9.91
CA LEU A 180 -10.45 2.39 10.18
C LEU A 180 -10.14 2.06 11.65
N VAL A 181 -11.16 1.61 12.37
CA VAL A 181 -11.06 1.12 13.74
C VAL A 181 -11.32 -0.38 13.73
N GLU A 182 -10.37 -1.17 14.20
CA GLU A 182 -10.48 -2.63 14.24
C GLU A 182 -10.27 -3.17 15.65
N GLU A 183 -10.78 -4.37 15.89
CA GLU A 183 -10.40 -5.15 17.07
C GLU A 183 -8.89 -5.43 17.04
N TYR A 184 -8.25 -5.37 18.19
CA TYR A 184 -6.87 -5.83 18.31
C TYR A 184 -6.83 -7.35 18.38
N ILE A 185 -6.14 -7.95 17.43
CA ILE A 185 -5.91 -9.40 17.41
C ILE A 185 -4.52 -9.67 17.99
N ALA A 186 -4.49 -10.35 19.15
CA ALA A 186 -3.21 -10.78 19.72
C ALA A 186 -2.64 -11.98 18.94
N GLY A 187 -1.37 -11.93 18.61
CA GLY A 187 -0.73 -13.01 17.87
C GLY A 187 0.60 -12.61 17.26
N ARG A 188 1.18 -13.55 16.52
CA ARG A 188 2.35 -13.29 15.71
C ARG A 188 1.93 -12.77 14.34
N GLU A 189 2.49 -11.64 13.95
CA GLU A 189 2.34 -11.13 12.58
C GLU A 189 3.16 -12.01 11.62
N LEU A 190 2.57 -12.32 10.47
CA LEU A 190 3.20 -13.10 9.41
C LEU A 190 2.89 -12.43 8.07
N THR A 191 3.90 -12.35 7.22
CA THR A 191 3.72 -11.98 5.82
C THR A 191 3.32 -13.19 4.97
N ALA A 192 2.69 -12.96 3.83
CA ALA A 192 2.39 -14.02 2.87
C ALA A 192 3.69 -14.74 2.39
N ALA A 193 4.81 -14.03 2.33
CA ALA A 193 6.11 -14.60 1.99
C ALA A 193 6.59 -15.58 3.04
N GLU A 194 6.49 -15.24 4.35
CA GLU A 194 6.86 -16.14 5.45
C GLU A 194 5.97 -17.38 5.51
N ILE A 195 4.66 -17.22 5.29
CA ILE A 195 3.74 -18.36 5.22
C ILE A 195 4.13 -19.29 4.07
N ARG A 196 4.39 -18.72 2.88
CA ARG A 196 4.78 -19.48 1.70
C ARG A 196 6.11 -20.24 1.91
N GLN A 197 7.09 -19.60 2.53
CA GLN A 197 8.36 -20.22 2.86
C GLN A 197 8.16 -21.40 3.81
N LYS A 198 7.41 -21.23 4.90
CA LYS A 198 7.11 -22.31 5.85
C LYS A 198 6.35 -23.47 5.25
N VAL A 199 5.40 -23.19 4.34
CA VAL A 199 4.71 -24.27 3.61
C VAL A 199 5.67 -25.05 2.75
N ARG A 200 6.60 -24.39 2.03
CA ARG A 200 7.63 -25.05 1.24
C ARG A 200 8.56 -25.91 2.09
N GLU A 201 9.08 -25.36 3.19
CA GLU A 201 9.95 -26.08 4.14
C GLU A 201 9.25 -27.33 4.69
N LYS A 202 7.97 -27.24 5.06
CA LYS A 202 7.19 -28.34 5.60
C LYS A 202 6.90 -29.45 4.60
N HIS A 203 6.71 -29.10 3.34
CA HIS A 203 6.31 -30.05 2.27
C HIS A 203 7.42 -30.36 1.26
N HIS A 204 8.66 -29.86 1.49
CA HIS A 204 9.82 -30.07 0.62
C HIS A 204 9.60 -29.74 -0.87
N ILE A 205 8.83 -28.65 -1.17
CA ILE A 205 8.48 -28.15 -2.52
C ILE A 205 9.03 -26.74 -2.77
#